data_9d8696fb7a67ab36a072f7ab3847ba77
#
_entry.id   9d8696fb7a67ab36a072f7ab3847ba77
#
_cell.length_a   1.000
_cell.length_b   1.000
_cell.length_c   1.000
_cell.angle_alpha   90.00
_cell.angle_beta   90.00
_cell.angle_gamma   90.00
#
_symmetry.space_group_name_H-M   'P 1'
#
loop_
_entity.id
_entity.type
_entity.pdbx_description
1 polymer ?
#
loop_
_entity_poly.entity_id
_entity_poly.type
_entity_poly.pdbx_seq_one_letter_code
_entity_poly.pdbx_strand_id
1 'polypeptide(L)'
;MRFKGSGAYHSPQGTIALLGGPYSNHVALRAAAEDARRRGAVALFCLGDLGGFGPNPGKIYPILDEFGISTIAGNYDQSLAERRPDCGCGYTHPRDNEYAQRSYDYTDRRTTDIERAKLAKLPPSIRFTRANRRVLLCHGSPRRVNEFLWESACSDAFLMRLLRDAEVDTLVCSHTGIHWQRRLPDGGILINVGAVGRPANDGRTETWYALLEEGSDEARFIPVAYDFESLAREMEEESLPAEFVETIRTGWWTTCLEILPAKERARGRF
;
A
#
# COMPACT_ATOMS: atom_id res chain seq x y z
N MET A 1 -10.31 -12.87 16.86
CA MET A 1 -11.21 -11.69 16.87
C MET A 1 -11.82 -11.61 15.47
N ARG A 2 -13.13 -11.76 15.30
CA ARG A 2 -13.77 -11.67 13.97
C ARG A 2 -13.87 -10.21 13.60
N PHE A 3 -13.36 -9.82 12.43
CA PHE A 3 -13.52 -8.46 11.90
C PHE A 3 -15.03 -8.18 11.68
N LYS A 4 -15.63 -7.39 12.56
CA LYS A 4 -16.97 -6.84 12.36
C LYS A 4 -16.83 -5.62 11.43
N GLY A 5 -17.38 -5.73 10.20
CA GLY A 5 -17.48 -4.62 9.27
C GLY A 5 -16.75 -4.80 7.94
N SER A 6 -16.73 -6.00 7.33
CA SER A 6 -16.37 -6.14 5.92
C SER A 6 -17.54 -5.68 5.05
N GLY A 7 -17.36 -4.60 4.30
CA GLY A 7 -18.32 -4.24 3.24
C GLY A 7 -18.37 -5.37 2.21
N ALA A 8 -19.55 -5.98 1.99
CA ALA A 8 -19.74 -6.84 0.83
C ALA A 8 -19.67 -5.97 -0.42
N TYR A 9 -18.64 -6.15 -1.21
CA TYR A 9 -18.47 -5.45 -2.48
C TYR A 9 -19.09 -6.28 -3.59
N HIS A 10 -19.80 -5.62 -4.52
CA HIS A 10 -20.21 -6.30 -5.74
C HIS A 10 -18.94 -6.79 -6.45
N SER A 11 -18.94 -8.06 -6.85
CA SER A 11 -17.80 -8.68 -7.55
C SER A 11 -17.49 -7.91 -8.83
N PRO A 12 -16.35 -7.23 -8.93
CA PRO A 12 -16.01 -6.48 -10.14
C PRO A 12 -15.76 -7.47 -11.30
N GLN A 13 -16.48 -7.27 -12.40
CA GLN A 13 -16.25 -7.99 -13.64
C GLN A 13 -15.25 -7.23 -14.49
N GLY A 14 -14.36 -7.93 -15.20
CA GLY A 14 -13.27 -7.31 -15.98
C GLY A 14 -11.97 -7.13 -15.20
N THR A 15 -11.02 -6.43 -15.77
CA THR A 15 -9.69 -6.15 -15.17
C THR A 15 -9.82 -5.17 -14.02
N ILE A 16 -9.14 -5.43 -12.90
CA ILE A 16 -9.07 -4.52 -11.76
C ILE A 16 -7.63 -4.11 -11.46
N ALA A 17 -7.45 -2.89 -10.96
CA ALA A 17 -6.16 -2.40 -10.48
C ALA A 17 -6.15 -2.38 -8.94
N LEU A 18 -5.04 -2.85 -8.38
CA LEU A 18 -4.78 -2.95 -6.95
C LEU A 18 -3.57 -2.05 -6.63
N LEU A 19 -3.81 -0.99 -5.90
CA LEU A 19 -2.85 0.05 -5.56
C LEU A 19 -2.43 -0.12 -4.10
N GLY A 20 -1.13 -0.16 -3.82
CA GLY A 20 -0.61 -0.04 -2.45
C GLY A 20 -0.68 1.40 -1.94
N GLY A 21 -0.17 1.64 -0.75
CA GLY A 21 -0.21 2.95 -0.11
C GLY A 21 0.36 4.07 -0.97
N PRO A 22 -0.41 5.14 -1.24
CA PRO A 22 0.09 6.29 -2.00
C PRO A 22 1.01 7.20 -1.19
N TYR A 23 1.03 7.11 0.14
CA TYR A 23 1.98 7.82 1.02
C TYR A 23 2.11 9.31 0.69
N SER A 24 1.00 10.01 0.48
CA SER A 24 0.94 11.42 0.04
C SER A 24 1.61 11.70 -1.32
N ASN A 25 2.11 10.72 -2.05
CA ASN A 25 2.65 10.87 -3.40
C ASN A 25 1.51 10.97 -4.43
N HIS A 26 0.94 12.17 -4.51
CA HIS A 26 -0.18 12.46 -5.41
C HIS A 26 0.21 12.35 -6.89
N VAL A 27 1.48 12.61 -7.24
CA VAL A 27 1.99 12.51 -8.62
C VAL A 27 2.00 11.05 -9.08
N ALA A 28 2.55 10.16 -8.26
CA ALA A 28 2.58 8.72 -8.56
C ALA A 28 1.18 8.11 -8.55
N LEU A 29 0.31 8.50 -7.60
CA LEU A 29 -1.07 7.99 -7.54
C LEU A 29 -1.84 8.34 -8.81
N ARG A 30 -1.74 9.60 -9.28
CA ARG A 30 -2.38 10.02 -10.53
C ARG A 30 -1.87 9.22 -11.71
N ALA A 31 -0.53 9.13 -11.86
CA ALA A 31 0.09 8.39 -12.96
C ALA A 31 -0.33 6.90 -12.99
N ALA A 32 -0.39 6.26 -11.81
CA ALA A 32 -0.82 4.87 -11.69
C ALA A 32 -2.30 4.69 -12.02
N ALA A 33 -3.18 5.60 -11.56
CA ALA A 33 -4.60 5.54 -11.85
C ALA A 33 -4.91 5.75 -13.34
N GLU A 34 -4.23 6.71 -13.99
CA GLU A 34 -4.34 6.95 -15.44
C GLU A 34 -3.85 5.75 -16.24
N ASP A 35 -2.69 5.17 -15.88
CA ASP A 35 -2.16 3.99 -16.56
C ASP A 35 -3.10 2.79 -16.40
N ALA A 36 -3.63 2.56 -15.20
CA ALA A 36 -4.59 1.48 -14.95
C ALA A 36 -5.86 1.63 -15.80
N ARG A 37 -6.40 2.85 -15.93
CA ARG A 37 -7.56 3.13 -16.78
C ARG A 37 -7.25 2.93 -18.26
N ARG A 38 -6.08 3.37 -18.74
CA ARG A 38 -5.64 3.12 -20.13
C ARG A 38 -5.51 1.62 -20.44
N ARG A 39 -5.17 0.80 -19.44
CA ARG A 39 -5.11 -0.67 -19.56
C ARG A 39 -6.46 -1.36 -19.38
N GLY A 40 -7.54 -0.60 -19.30
CA GLY A 40 -8.91 -1.14 -19.23
C GLY A 40 -9.35 -1.58 -17.83
N ALA A 41 -8.67 -1.12 -16.76
CA ALA A 41 -9.14 -1.42 -15.41
C ALA A 41 -10.52 -0.78 -15.17
N VAL A 42 -11.53 -1.63 -14.91
CA VAL A 42 -12.92 -1.19 -14.65
C VAL A 42 -13.11 -0.72 -13.21
N ALA A 43 -12.30 -1.25 -12.27
CA ALA A 43 -12.31 -0.85 -10.87
C ALA A 43 -10.88 -0.68 -10.35
N LEU A 44 -10.68 0.32 -9.49
CA LEU A 44 -9.41 0.59 -8.81
C LEU A 44 -9.64 0.48 -7.30
N PHE A 45 -8.73 -0.24 -6.62
CA PHE A 45 -8.73 -0.39 -5.16
C PHE A 45 -7.40 0.10 -4.60
N CYS A 46 -7.47 0.89 -3.52
CA CYS A 46 -6.29 1.31 -2.75
C CYS A 46 -6.29 0.61 -1.38
N LEU A 47 -5.16 0.04 -1.02
CA LEU A 47 -5.01 -0.77 0.19
C LEU A 47 -4.56 0.06 1.42
N GLY A 48 -4.98 1.31 1.49
CA GLY A 48 -4.76 2.19 2.65
C GLY A 48 -3.40 2.89 2.66
N ASP A 49 -3.10 3.54 3.79
CA ASP A 49 -1.95 4.42 3.99
C ASP A 49 -1.92 5.56 2.97
N LEU A 50 -2.99 6.37 2.99
CA LEU A 50 -3.14 7.53 2.11
C LEU A 50 -2.10 8.61 2.41
N GLY A 51 -1.79 8.82 3.70
CA GLY A 51 -0.77 9.74 4.19
C GLY A 51 0.59 9.09 4.44
N GLY A 52 1.54 9.90 4.86
CA GLY A 52 2.91 9.49 5.19
C GLY A 52 3.92 9.80 4.09
N PHE A 53 5.18 9.76 4.42
CA PHE A 53 6.35 9.85 3.55
C PHE A 53 6.42 11.08 2.62
N GLY A 54 5.42 11.29 1.76
CA GLY A 54 5.36 12.38 0.78
C GLY A 54 4.73 13.66 1.32
N PRO A 55 4.73 14.74 0.51
CA PRO A 55 4.22 16.05 0.88
C PRO A 55 2.70 16.16 0.69
N ASN A 56 2.10 17.18 1.33
CA ASN A 56 0.74 17.65 1.04
C ASN A 56 -0.35 16.55 0.98
N PRO A 57 -0.63 15.87 2.10
CA PRO A 57 -1.53 14.70 2.14
C PRO A 57 -2.94 14.99 1.59
N GLY A 58 -3.41 16.23 1.67
CA GLY A 58 -4.71 16.64 1.12
C GLY A 58 -4.86 16.48 -0.39
N LYS A 59 -3.74 16.45 -1.15
CA LYS A 59 -3.77 16.30 -2.62
C LYS A 59 -4.18 14.89 -3.08
N ILE A 60 -4.20 13.91 -2.18
CA ILE A 60 -4.61 12.52 -2.50
C ILE A 60 -6.12 12.43 -2.75
N TYR A 61 -6.93 13.09 -1.92
CA TYR A 61 -8.38 12.91 -1.93
C TYR A 61 -9.07 13.27 -3.25
N PRO A 62 -8.73 14.39 -3.92
CA PRO A 62 -9.33 14.71 -5.23
C PRO A 62 -9.05 13.62 -6.28
N ILE A 63 -7.89 12.96 -6.21
CA ILE A 63 -7.52 11.88 -7.15
C ILE A 63 -8.35 10.63 -6.87
N LEU A 64 -8.52 10.28 -5.58
CA LEU A 64 -9.40 9.15 -5.21
C LEU A 64 -10.83 9.36 -5.73
N ASP A 65 -11.36 10.57 -5.56
CA ASP A 65 -12.70 10.94 -6.00
C ASP A 65 -12.81 10.93 -7.54
N GLU A 66 -11.84 11.53 -8.25
CA GLU A 66 -11.80 11.63 -9.72
C GLU A 66 -11.79 10.25 -10.41
N PHE A 67 -10.96 9.33 -9.91
CA PHE A 67 -10.83 8.00 -10.50
C PHE A 67 -11.76 6.96 -9.90
N GLY A 68 -12.56 7.32 -8.89
CA GLY A 68 -13.47 6.41 -8.19
C GLY A 68 -12.71 5.27 -7.50
N ILE A 69 -11.61 5.57 -6.80
CA ILE A 69 -10.76 4.57 -6.16
C ILE A 69 -11.38 4.14 -4.84
N SER A 70 -11.79 2.87 -4.75
CA SER A 70 -12.30 2.28 -3.51
C SER A 70 -11.14 2.00 -2.56
N THR A 71 -11.19 2.56 -1.36
CA THR A 71 -10.07 2.55 -0.43
C THR A 71 -10.42 1.84 0.88
N ILE A 72 -9.49 1.06 1.44
CA ILE A 72 -9.56 0.51 2.80
C ILE A 72 -8.64 1.30 3.73
N ALA A 73 -8.82 1.16 5.05
CA ALA A 73 -7.95 1.81 6.02
C ALA A 73 -6.63 1.06 6.20
N GLY A 74 -5.50 1.75 6.09
CA GLY A 74 -4.19 1.33 6.59
C GLY A 74 -3.99 1.77 8.05
N ASN A 75 -2.83 1.43 8.63
CA ASN A 75 -2.50 1.84 10.00
C ASN A 75 -2.35 3.37 10.12
N TYR A 76 -1.80 4.02 9.11
CA TYR A 76 -1.69 5.47 9.04
C TYR A 76 -3.06 6.15 9.06
N ASP A 77 -3.99 5.65 8.25
CA ASP A 77 -5.35 6.19 8.16
C ASP A 77 -6.09 6.06 9.49
N GLN A 78 -5.97 4.90 10.16
CA GLN A 78 -6.56 4.68 11.48
C GLN A 78 -5.95 5.61 12.53
N SER A 79 -4.62 5.75 12.55
CA SER A 79 -3.92 6.61 13.50
C SER A 79 -4.30 8.07 13.34
N LEU A 80 -4.35 8.58 12.10
CA LEU A 80 -4.79 9.95 11.80
C LEU A 80 -6.25 10.18 12.17
N ALA A 81 -7.15 9.24 11.86
CA ALA A 81 -8.57 9.34 12.18
C ALA A 81 -8.82 9.41 13.70
N GLU A 82 -8.09 8.61 14.46
CA GLU A 82 -8.20 8.49 15.91
C GLU A 82 -7.29 9.46 16.68
N ARG A 83 -6.52 10.30 16.00
CA ARG A 83 -5.52 11.23 16.58
C ARG A 83 -4.56 10.52 17.53
N ARG A 84 -4.06 9.35 17.11
CA ARG A 84 -3.04 8.61 17.87
C ARG A 84 -1.71 9.38 17.86
N PRO A 85 -0.81 9.15 18.84
CA PRO A 85 0.46 9.87 18.91
C PRO A 85 1.48 9.43 17.83
N ASP A 86 1.27 8.30 17.18
CA ASP A 86 2.17 7.71 16.17
C ASP A 86 1.38 6.99 15.06
N CYS A 87 2.09 6.60 14.01
CA CYS A 87 1.50 5.95 12.83
C CYS A 87 1.01 4.51 13.09
N GLY A 88 1.36 3.88 14.18
CA GLY A 88 1.12 2.45 14.42
C GLY A 88 1.81 1.53 13.40
N CYS A 89 2.93 1.96 12.80
CA CYS A 89 3.60 1.25 11.69
C CYS A 89 4.19 -0.11 12.10
N GLY A 90 4.47 -0.32 13.40
CA GLY A 90 4.99 -1.60 13.89
C GLY A 90 6.50 -1.78 13.73
N TYR A 91 7.26 -0.69 13.51
CA TYR A 91 8.71 -0.72 13.54
C TYR A 91 9.22 -0.99 14.95
N THR A 92 10.34 -1.70 15.05
CA THR A 92 10.95 -2.07 16.33
C THR A 92 12.31 -1.39 16.55
N HIS A 93 12.97 -0.97 15.49
CA HIS A 93 14.28 -0.31 15.58
C HIS A 93 14.13 1.20 15.81
N PRO A 94 14.90 1.82 16.75
CA PRO A 94 14.78 3.25 17.06
C PRO A 94 14.92 4.19 15.85
N ARG A 95 15.85 3.90 14.93
CA ARG A 95 16.07 4.69 13.72
C ARG A 95 14.83 4.66 12.79
N ASP A 96 14.24 3.48 12.58
CA ASP A 96 13.04 3.36 11.77
C ASP A 96 11.86 4.13 12.41
N ASN A 97 11.73 4.04 13.74
CA ASN A 97 10.72 4.78 14.49
C ASN A 97 10.92 6.30 14.43
N GLU A 98 12.16 6.79 14.46
CA GLU A 98 12.45 8.23 14.32
C GLU A 98 11.92 8.79 13.01
N TYR A 99 12.24 8.17 11.87
CA TYR A 99 11.76 8.62 10.57
C TYR A 99 10.26 8.44 10.38
N ALA A 100 9.71 7.35 10.93
CA ALA A 100 8.26 7.13 10.93
C ALA A 100 7.54 8.24 11.71
N GLN A 101 8.07 8.64 12.88
CA GLN A 101 7.49 9.72 13.70
C GLN A 101 7.59 11.07 13.00
N ARG A 102 8.74 11.42 12.41
CA ARG A 102 8.91 12.67 11.64
C ARG A 102 7.91 12.77 10.51
N SER A 103 7.71 11.67 9.78
CA SER A 103 6.71 11.58 8.72
C SER A 103 5.28 11.71 9.26
N TYR A 104 4.99 11.04 10.36
CA TYR A 104 3.67 11.08 10.97
C TYR A 104 3.31 12.47 11.49
N ASP A 105 4.22 13.12 12.21
CA ASP A 105 4.03 14.48 12.74
C ASP A 105 3.77 15.50 11.63
N TYR A 106 4.47 15.39 10.49
CA TYR A 106 4.22 16.21 9.33
C TYR A 106 2.81 15.98 8.78
N THR A 107 2.45 14.73 8.54
CA THR A 107 1.16 14.36 7.95
C THR A 107 0.01 14.74 8.88
N ASP A 108 0.15 14.46 10.19
CA ASP A 108 -0.86 14.76 11.20
C ASP A 108 -1.18 16.26 11.26
N ARG A 109 -0.15 17.12 11.26
CA ARG A 109 -0.32 18.59 11.24
C ARG A 109 -1.02 19.11 9.98
N ARG A 110 -0.88 18.41 8.86
CA ARG A 110 -1.46 18.78 7.55
C ARG A 110 -2.81 18.14 7.28
N THR A 111 -3.25 17.20 8.11
CA THR A 111 -4.53 16.52 7.94
C THR A 111 -5.65 17.29 8.64
N THR A 112 -6.63 17.74 7.88
CA THR A 112 -7.79 18.51 8.38
C THR A 112 -8.81 17.60 9.07
N ASP A 113 -9.71 18.20 9.87
CA ASP A 113 -10.81 17.45 10.52
C ASP A 113 -11.77 16.80 9.51
N ILE A 114 -11.96 17.43 8.35
CA ILE A 114 -12.76 16.88 7.26
C ILE A 114 -12.11 15.61 6.71
N GLU A 115 -10.80 15.63 6.50
CA GLU A 115 -10.05 14.47 6.03
C GLU A 115 -10.03 13.35 7.07
N ARG A 116 -9.83 13.68 8.36
CA ARG A 116 -9.93 12.68 9.46
C ARG A 116 -11.30 12.01 9.49
N ALA A 117 -12.38 12.80 9.27
CA ALA A 117 -13.72 12.25 9.20
C ALA A 117 -13.94 11.35 7.97
N LYS A 118 -13.24 11.59 6.86
CA LYS A 118 -13.21 10.68 5.70
C LYS A 118 -12.43 9.39 6.04
N LEU A 119 -11.25 9.51 6.64
CA LEU A 119 -10.42 8.37 7.06
C LEU A 119 -11.16 7.45 8.05
N ALA A 120 -11.88 8.02 9.01
CA ALA A 120 -12.67 7.26 9.99
C ALA A 120 -13.78 6.39 9.37
N LYS A 121 -14.19 6.68 8.14
CA LYS A 121 -15.23 5.92 7.41
C LYS A 121 -14.66 4.81 6.53
N LEU A 122 -13.35 4.74 6.35
CA LEU A 122 -12.72 3.70 5.53
C LEU A 122 -12.96 2.31 6.14
N PRO A 123 -13.40 1.33 5.35
CA PRO A 123 -13.53 -0.04 5.85
C PRO A 123 -12.14 -0.64 6.13
N PRO A 124 -11.98 -1.52 7.10
CA PRO A 124 -10.70 -2.18 7.40
C PRO A 124 -10.31 -3.21 6.33
N SER A 125 -11.25 -3.66 5.53
CA SER A 125 -11.04 -4.64 4.47
C SER A 125 -12.19 -4.65 3.48
N ILE A 126 -11.94 -5.18 2.27
CA ILE A 126 -12.96 -5.42 1.25
C ILE A 126 -12.94 -6.91 0.89
N ARG A 127 -14.15 -7.51 0.78
CA ARG A 127 -14.31 -8.90 0.33
C ARG A 127 -15.19 -8.94 -0.91
N PHE A 128 -14.80 -9.78 -1.87
CA PHE A 128 -15.62 -10.08 -3.05
C PHE A 128 -15.27 -11.48 -3.59
N THR A 129 -16.10 -11.97 -4.51
CA THR A 129 -15.81 -13.20 -5.25
C THR A 129 -15.41 -12.84 -6.67
N ARG A 130 -14.38 -13.48 -7.21
CA ARG A 130 -13.91 -13.29 -8.58
C ARG A 130 -13.45 -14.64 -9.14
N ALA A 131 -13.91 -15.03 -10.34
CA ALA A 131 -13.57 -16.30 -10.96
C ALA A 131 -13.72 -17.51 -9.99
N ASN A 132 -14.82 -17.54 -9.22
CA ASN A 132 -15.11 -18.52 -8.18
C ASN A 132 -14.12 -18.55 -7.00
N ARG A 133 -13.25 -17.56 -6.86
CA ARG A 133 -12.34 -17.41 -5.72
C ARG A 133 -12.83 -16.32 -4.77
N ARG A 134 -12.77 -16.60 -3.49
CA ARG A 134 -13.03 -15.62 -2.42
C ARG A 134 -11.78 -14.77 -2.24
N VAL A 135 -11.89 -13.48 -2.47
CA VAL A 135 -10.79 -12.51 -2.40
C VAL A 135 -10.98 -11.63 -1.18
N LEU A 136 -9.90 -11.39 -0.44
CA LEU A 136 -9.83 -10.42 0.64
C LEU A 136 -8.75 -9.39 0.33
N LEU A 137 -9.13 -8.12 0.36
CA LEU A 137 -8.20 -6.99 0.39
C LEU A 137 -8.05 -6.51 1.84
N CYS A 138 -6.82 -6.45 2.35
CA CYS A 138 -6.50 -5.87 3.65
C CYS A 138 -5.18 -5.11 3.56
N HIS A 139 -4.85 -4.26 4.55
CA HIS A 139 -3.62 -3.49 4.51
C HIS A 139 -2.39 -4.34 4.84
N GLY A 140 -2.24 -4.81 6.07
CA GLY A 140 -1.14 -5.69 6.48
C GLY A 140 -1.52 -7.16 6.34
N SER A 141 -2.35 -7.67 7.25
CA SER A 141 -2.87 -9.03 7.20
C SER A 141 -4.30 -9.11 7.77
N PRO A 142 -5.01 -10.26 7.58
CA PRO A 142 -6.29 -10.47 8.24
C PRO A 142 -6.23 -10.45 9.78
N ARG A 143 -5.03 -10.57 10.36
CA ARG A 143 -4.81 -10.58 11.81
C ARG A 143 -4.51 -9.21 12.38
N ARG A 144 -3.72 -8.41 11.65
CA ARG A 144 -3.25 -7.09 12.11
C ARG A 144 -3.09 -6.15 10.92
N VAL A 145 -3.53 -4.91 11.08
CA VAL A 145 -3.41 -3.88 10.04
C VAL A 145 -1.95 -3.54 9.72
N ASN A 146 -1.03 -3.70 10.67
CA ASN A 146 0.40 -3.38 10.57
C ASN A 146 1.30 -4.63 10.58
N GLU A 147 0.81 -5.78 10.14
CA GLU A 147 1.64 -6.99 10.02
C GLU A 147 2.43 -6.98 8.72
N PHE A 148 3.74 -7.05 8.83
CA PHE A 148 4.62 -7.16 7.67
C PHE A 148 4.64 -8.59 7.12
N LEU A 149 4.10 -8.79 5.94
CA LEU A 149 4.20 -10.06 5.22
C LEU A 149 5.33 -9.97 4.18
N TRP A 150 6.55 -10.28 4.61
CA TRP A 150 7.73 -10.29 3.74
C TRP A 150 7.82 -11.60 2.95
N GLU A 151 8.20 -11.51 1.66
CA GLU A 151 8.33 -12.69 0.81
C GLU A 151 9.28 -13.74 1.40
N SER A 152 10.46 -13.30 1.87
CA SER A 152 11.50 -14.19 2.37
C SER A 152 11.24 -14.72 3.80
N ALA A 153 10.38 -14.05 4.58
CA ALA A 153 10.13 -14.39 5.98
C ALA A 153 8.86 -15.23 6.19
N CYS A 154 7.95 -15.28 5.19
CA CYS A 154 6.70 -16.02 5.29
C CYS A 154 6.86 -17.43 4.69
N SER A 155 6.67 -18.49 5.51
CA SER A 155 6.61 -19.85 5.01
C SER A 155 5.25 -20.14 4.36
N ASP A 156 5.22 -21.11 3.43
CA ASP A 156 3.96 -21.54 2.79
C ASP A 156 2.95 -22.05 3.82
N ALA A 157 3.40 -22.84 4.81
CA ALA A 157 2.54 -23.33 5.89
C ALA A 157 1.87 -22.20 6.69
N PHE A 158 2.60 -21.10 6.94
CA PHE A 158 2.04 -19.93 7.60
C PHE A 158 1.00 -19.24 6.71
N LEU A 159 1.32 -19.02 5.43
CA LEU A 159 0.42 -18.37 4.48
C LEU A 159 -0.85 -19.19 4.22
N MET A 160 -0.74 -20.53 4.03
CA MET A 160 -1.90 -21.41 3.90
C MET A 160 -2.82 -21.34 5.12
N ARG A 161 -2.25 -21.32 6.34
CA ARG A 161 -3.04 -21.15 7.55
C ARG A 161 -3.74 -19.79 7.58
N LEU A 162 -3.04 -18.72 7.19
CA LEU A 162 -3.57 -17.35 7.17
C LEU A 162 -4.79 -17.23 6.24
N LEU A 163 -4.71 -17.81 5.03
CA LEU A 163 -5.81 -17.82 4.07
C LEU A 163 -6.99 -18.64 4.59
N ARG A 164 -6.72 -19.84 5.14
CA ARG A 164 -7.74 -20.72 5.69
C ARG A 164 -8.48 -20.08 6.87
N ASP A 165 -7.75 -19.48 7.81
CA ASP A 165 -8.34 -18.82 8.99
C ASP A 165 -9.16 -17.58 8.60
N ALA A 166 -8.81 -16.94 7.47
CA ALA A 166 -9.57 -15.86 6.86
C ALA A 166 -10.72 -16.32 5.95
N GLU A 167 -10.84 -17.63 5.67
CA GLU A 167 -11.84 -18.22 4.77
C GLU A 167 -11.79 -17.65 3.35
N VAL A 168 -10.58 -17.48 2.79
CA VAL A 168 -10.34 -16.93 1.45
C VAL A 168 -9.41 -17.79 0.63
N ASP A 169 -9.51 -17.66 -0.70
CA ASP A 169 -8.68 -18.36 -1.67
C ASP A 169 -7.57 -17.45 -2.21
N THR A 170 -7.78 -16.12 -2.13
CA THR A 170 -6.79 -15.11 -2.50
C THR A 170 -6.75 -14.02 -1.44
N LEU A 171 -5.57 -13.75 -0.93
CA LEU A 171 -5.31 -12.64 -0.01
C LEU A 171 -4.47 -11.58 -0.73
N VAL A 172 -4.98 -10.35 -0.78
CA VAL A 172 -4.25 -9.18 -1.31
C VAL A 172 -3.91 -8.27 -0.15
N CYS A 173 -2.64 -7.92 -0.01
CA CYS A 173 -2.15 -7.04 1.03
C CYS A 173 -1.15 -6.00 0.49
N SER A 174 -0.69 -5.12 1.37
CA SER A 174 0.27 -4.05 1.13
C SER A 174 1.24 -3.94 2.32
N HIS A 175 1.40 -2.74 2.91
CA HIS A 175 2.14 -2.39 4.12
C HIS A 175 3.66 -2.54 4.03
N THR A 176 4.19 -3.58 3.36
CA THR A 176 5.64 -3.80 3.24
C THR A 176 6.33 -2.80 2.31
N GLY A 177 5.59 -2.15 1.43
CA GLY A 177 6.13 -1.25 0.39
C GLY A 177 6.81 -1.96 -0.77
N ILE A 178 7.03 -3.28 -0.70
CA ILE A 178 7.66 -4.10 -1.74
C ILE A 178 6.64 -5.12 -2.25
N HIS A 179 6.44 -5.14 -3.57
CA HIS A 179 5.49 -6.04 -4.21
C HIS A 179 6.06 -7.45 -4.41
N TRP A 180 5.22 -8.47 -4.23
CA TRP A 180 5.50 -9.86 -4.51
C TRP A 180 4.21 -10.67 -4.56
N GLN A 181 4.24 -11.87 -5.14
CA GLN A 181 3.13 -12.81 -5.08
C GLN A 181 3.64 -14.25 -4.97
N ARG A 182 2.78 -15.11 -4.41
CA ARG A 182 3.05 -16.53 -4.28
C ARG A 182 1.78 -17.34 -4.43
N ARG A 183 1.84 -18.32 -5.32
CA ARG A 183 0.87 -19.41 -5.35
C ARG A 183 1.30 -20.49 -4.36
N LEU A 184 0.39 -20.89 -3.53
CA LEU A 184 0.62 -21.85 -2.45
C LEU A 184 0.33 -23.28 -2.90
N PRO A 185 0.90 -24.32 -2.25
CA PRO A 185 0.69 -25.71 -2.61
C PRO A 185 -0.77 -26.19 -2.61
N ASP A 186 -1.63 -25.58 -1.79
CA ASP A 186 -3.07 -25.84 -1.71
C ASP A 186 -3.89 -25.05 -2.76
N GLY A 187 -3.23 -24.32 -3.66
CA GLY A 187 -3.86 -23.47 -4.67
C GLY A 187 -4.26 -22.08 -4.18
N GLY A 188 -4.04 -21.75 -2.91
CA GLY A 188 -4.20 -20.41 -2.37
C GLY A 188 -3.22 -19.42 -3.01
N ILE A 189 -3.56 -18.13 -3.02
CA ILE A 189 -2.69 -17.09 -3.57
C ILE A 189 -2.54 -15.93 -2.59
N LEU A 190 -1.30 -15.51 -2.37
CA LEU A 190 -1.01 -14.24 -1.70
C LEU A 190 -0.41 -13.27 -2.69
N ILE A 191 -0.92 -12.02 -2.69
CA ILE A 191 -0.45 -10.91 -3.50
C ILE A 191 -0.16 -9.75 -2.55
N ASN A 192 1.09 -9.34 -2.42
CA ASN A 192 1.46 -8.07 -1.80
C ASN A 192 1.69 -7.06 -2.92
N VAL A 193 0.91 -6.00 -2.93
CA VAL A 193 0.96 -5.02 -4.03
C VAL A 193 2.04 -3.95 -3.85
N GLY A 194 2.78 -3.99 -2.74
CA GLY A 194 3.79 -2.98 -2.43
C GLY A 194 3.18 -1.63 -2.09
N ALA A 195 3.79 -0.55 -2.58
CA ALA A 195 3.32 0.82 -2.42
C ALA A 195 3.38 1.59 -3.75
N VAL A 196 2.41 2.48 -3.97
CA VAL A 196 2.44 3.46 -5.07
C VAL A 196 3.29 4.67 -4.71
N GLY A 197 3.33 5.04 -3.43
CA GLY A 197 3.95 6.28 -2.98
C GLY A 197 5.47 6.24 -2.82
N ARG A 198 6.09 5.07 -2.90
CA ARG A 198 7.51 4.88 -2.66
C ARG A 198 8.10 3.85 -3.63
N PRO A 199 9.31 4.07 -4.19
CA PRO A 199 10.00 3.08 -5.03
C PRO A 199 10.19 1.74 -4.31
N ALA A 200 10.34 0.66 -5.07
CA ALA A 200 10.43 -0.71 -4.56
C ALA A 200 11.82 -1.13 -4.02
N ASN A 201 12.69 -0.19 -3.67
CA ASN A 201 14.07 -0.41 -3.19
C ASN A 201 14.94 -1.22 -4.18
N ASP A 202 14.85 -0.92 -5.46
CA ASP A 202 15.55 -1.63 -6.54
C ASP A 202 16.37 -0.71 -7.46
N GLY A 203 16.53 0.57 -7.08
CA GLY A 203 17.29 1.58 -7.83
C GLY A 203 16.53 2.18 -9.01
N ARG A 204 15.23 1.87 -9.14
CA ARG A 204 14.35 2.45 -10.14
C ARG A 204 13.43 3.47 -9.49
N THR A 205 13.20 4.59 -10.16
CA THR A 205 12.35 5.68 -9.67
C THR A 205 10.87 5.48 -9.97
N GLU A 206 10.53 4.45 -10.78
CA GLU A 206 9.14 4.10 -11.05
C GLU A 206 8.41 3.66 -9.78
N THR A 207 7.12 3.88 -9.78
CA THR A 207 6.19 3.26 -8.84
C THR A 207 5.58 1.99 -9.43
N TRP A 208 4.86 1.23 -8.60
CA TRP A 208 4.27 -0.04 -8.99
C TRP A 208 2.82 -0.14 -8.55
N TYR A 209 2.01 -0.79 -9.37
CA TYR A 209 0.70 -1.29 -8.97
C TYR A 209 0.48 -2.69 -9.55
N ALA A 210 -0.58 -3.39 -9.12
CA ALA A 210 -0.90 -4.71 -9.63
C ALA A 210 -2.18 -4.67 -10.47
N LEU A 211 -2.16 -5.32 -11.64
CA LEU A 211 -3.35 -5.63 -12.43
C LEU A 211 -3.75 -7.09 -12.19
N LEU A 212 -5.00 -7.29 -11.87
CA LEU A 212 -5.64 -8.59 -11.87
C LEU A 212 -6.57 -8.65 -13.08
N GLU A 213 -6.07 -9.22 -14.17
CA GLU A 213 -6.77 -9.27 -15.45
C GLU A 213 -7.98 -10.21 -15.41
N GLU A 214 -8.96 -9.97 -16.27
CA GLU A 214 -10.13 -10.83 -16.36
C GLU A 214 -9.73 -12.28 -16.68
N GLY A 215 -10.27 -13.22 -15.93
CA GLY A 215 -9.95 -14.64 -16.08
C GLY A 215 -8.63 -15.07 -15.43
N SER A 216 -7.81 -14.11 -14.92
CA SER A 216 -6.59 -14.41 -14.19
C SER A 216 -6.85 -14.37 -12.68
N ASP A 217 -6.20 -15.26 -11.96
CA ASP A 217 -6.11 -15.26 -10.50
C ASP A 217 -4.73 -14.78 -9.99
N GLU A 218 -3.77 -14.55 -10.89
CA GLU A 218 -2.46 -13.98 -10.61
C GLU A 218 -2.38 -12.52 -11.06
N ALA A 219 -1.70 -11.71 -10.26
CA ALA A 219 -1.49 -10.30 -10.55
C ALA A 219 -0.29 -10.10 -11.48
N ARG A 220 -0.39 -9.14 -12.39
CA ARG A 220 0.72 -8.61 -13.14
C ARG A 220 1.16 -7.28 -12.54
N PHE A 221 2.38 -7.20 -12.04
CA PHE A 221 2.95 -5.95 -11.51
C PHE A 221 3.37 -5.03 -12.64
N ILE A 222 2.91 -3.79 -12.59
CA ILE A 222 3.09 -2.78 -13.65
C ILE A 222 3.97 -1.66 -13.10
N PRO A 223 5.16 -1.44 -13.68
CA PRO A 223 5.95 -0.24 -13.39
C PRO A 223 5.30 0.98 -14.06
N VAL A 224 5.31 2.11 -13.36
CA VAL A 224 4.77 3.37 -13.84
C VAL A 224 5.77 4.49 -13.61
N ALA A 225 6.22 5.10 -14.70
CA ALA A 225 7.00 6.32 -14.62
C ALA A 225 6.10 7.50 -14.23
N TYR A 226 6.61 8.37 -13.38
CA TYR A 226 5.94 9.61 -12.96
C TYR A 226 6.98 10.72 -12.79
N ASP A 227 6.56 11.96 -12.67
CA ASP A 227 7.46 13.09 -12.44
C ASP A 227 7.95 13.09 -10.98
N PHE A 228 8.89 12.17 -10.70
CA PHE A 228 9.47 12.02 -9.36
C PHE A 228 10.30 13.26 -8.95
N GLU A 229 10.87 13.98 -9.90
CA GLU A 229 11.66 15.19 -9.60
C GLU A 229 10.76 16.34 -9.17
N SER A 230 9.56 16.49 -9.73
CA SER A 230 8.57 17.45 -9.24
C SER A 230 8.15 17.11 -7.80
N LEU A 231 7.92 15.83 -7.49
CA LEU A 231 7.62 15.40 -6.12
C LEU A 231 8.79 15.69 -5.17
N ALA A 232 10.03 15.38 -5.59
CA ALA A 232 11.23 15.59 -4.79
C ALA A 232 11.41 17.08 -4.42
N ARG A 233 11.21 17.99 -5.38
CA ARG A 233 11.23 19.44 -5.12
C ARG A 233 10.14 19.87 -4.14
N GLU A 234 8.93 19.36 -4.30
CA GLU A 234 7.84 19.65 -3.36
C GLU A 234 8.16 19.13 -1.94
N MET A 235 8.82 17.99 -1.81
CA MET A 235 9.29 17.46 -0.52
C MET A 235 10.36 18.37 0.10
N GLU A 236 11.28 18.93 -0.69
CA GLU A 236 12.29 19.89 -0.24
C GLU A 236 11.65 21.20 0.22
N GLU A 237 10.70 21.74 -0.54
CA GLU A 237 9.94 22.94 -0.19
C GLU A 237 9.18 22.78 1.14
N GLU A 238 8.63 21.60 1.39
CA GLU A 238 7.93 21.25 2.62
C GLU A 238 8.88 20.84 3.77
N SER A 239 10.19 20.90 3.56
CA SER A 239 11.23 20.55 4.54
C SER A 239 11.09 19.12 5.08
N LEU A 240 10.69 18.17 4.23
CA LEU A 240 10.71 16.75 4.56
C LEU A 240 12.15 16.24 4.68
N PRO A 241 12.39 15.10 5.37
CA PRO A 241 13.73 14.54 5.51
C PRO A 241 14.44 14.35 4.17
N ALA A 242 15.70 14.79 4.07
CA ALA A 242 16.53 14.64 2.88
C ALA A 242 16.64 13.16 2.43
N GLU A 243 16.60 12.24 3.37
CA GLU A 243 16.61 10.80 3.14
C GLU A 243 15.36 10.34 2.37
N PHE A 244 14.21 10.97 2.57
CA PHE A 244 13.00 10.67 1.81
C PHE A 244 13.14 11.16 0.37
N VAL A 245 13.68 12.37 0.19
CA VAL A 245 13.97 12.96 -1.13
C VAL A 245 14.97 12.07 -1.89
N GLU A 246 16.05 11.64 -1.23
CA GLU A 246 17.03 10.73 -1.81
C GLU A 246 16.39 9.41 -2.25
N THR A 247 15.51 8.84 -1.44
CA THR A 247 14.77 7.62 -1.81
C THR A 247 13.97 7.81 -3.10
N ILE A 248 13.29 8.94 -3.27
CA ILE A 248 12.52 9.25 -4.49
C ILE A 248 13.43 9.40 -5.71
N ARG A 249 14.57 10.11 -5.55
CA ARG A 249 15.51 10.38 -6.66
C ARG A 249 16.33 9.18 -7.10
N THR A 250 16.62 8.26 -6.17
CA THR A 250 17.52 7.14 -6.44
C THR A 250 16.83 5.79 -6.61
N GLY A 251 15.58 5.69 -6.16
CA GLY A 251 14.87 4.41 -6.09
C GLY A 251 15.35 3.49 -4.96
N TRP A 252 16.36 3.91 -4.19
CA TRP A 252 16.90 3.17 -3.05
C TRP A 252 16.37 3.72 -1.73
N TRP A 253 15.92 2.83 -0.84
CA TRP A 253 15.53 3.23 0.49
C TRP A 253 16.75 3.62 1.32
N THR A 254 16.65 4.74 1.99
CA THR A 254 17.63 5.29 2.92
C THR A 254 17.13 5.28 4.36
N THR A 255 15.82 5.03 4.55
CA THR A 255 15.14 4.94 5.84
C THR A 255 14.26 3.69 5.92
N CYS A 256 13.89 3.28 7.13
CA CYS A 256 13.06 2.10 7.38
C CYS A 256 13.68 0.82 6.79
N LEU A 257 15.01 0.71 6.90
CA LEU A 257 15.78 -0.44 6.41
C LEU A 257 15.92 -1.55 7.44
N GLU A 258 15.82 -1.21 8.73
CA GLU A 258 16.07 -2.16 9.80
C GLU A 258 14.95 -3.20 9.95
N ILE A 259 13.74 -2.85 9.50
CA ILE A 259 12.62 -3.79 9.43
C ILE A 259 12.72 -4.78 8.27
N LEU A 260 13.53 -4.48 7.23
CA LEU A 260 13.67 -5.34 6.05
C LEU A 260 14.45 -6.60 6.39
N PRO A 261 13.94 -7.81 6.09
CA PRO A 261 14.77 -9.02 6.06
C PRO A 261 15.95 -8.86 5.09
N ALA A 262 17.00 -9.67 5.29
CA ALA A 262 18.25 -9.53 4.53
C ALA A 262 18.05 -9.58 3.01
N LYS A 263 17.17 -10.46 2.51
CA LYS A 263 16.88 -10.58 1.07
C LYS A 263 16.25 -9.31 0.51
N GLU A 264 15.26 -8.75 1.19
CA GLU A 264 14.56 -7.54 0.76
C GLU A 264 15.45 -6.30 0.90
N ARG A 265 16.35 -6.27 1.90
CA ARG A 265 17.33 -5.19 2.08
C ARG A 265 18.39 -5.18 0.98
N ALA A 266 18.82 -6.36 0.51
CA ALA A 266 19.83 -6.51 -0.52
C ALA A 266 19.29 -6.46 -1.96
N ARG A 267 17.96 -6.36 -2.14
CA ARG A 267 17.31 -6.40 -3.44
C ARG A 267 17.94 -5.40 -4.42
N GLY A 268 18.40 -5.90 -5.58
CA GLY A 268 18.98 -5.09 -6.64
C GLY A 268 20.36 -4.48 -6.37
N ARG A 269 21.02 -4.84 -5.28
CA ARG A 269 22.36 -4.34 -4.88
C ARG A 269 23.45 -5.42 -5.00
N PHE A 270 23.34 -6.28 -6.01
CA PHE A 270 24.33 -7.34 -6.29
C PHE A 270 25.11 -7.02 -7.56
#